data_1f14bdb0c8985155c5dc702499058e97
#
_entry.id   1f14bdb0c8985155c5dc702499058e97
#
_cell.length_a   1.000
_cell.length_b   1.000
_cell.length_c   1.000
_cell.angle_alpha   90.00
_cell.angle_beta   90.00
_cell.angle_gamma   90.00
#
_symmetry.space_group_name_H-M   'P 1'
#
loop_
_entity.id
_entity.type
_entity.pdbx_description
1 polymer ?
#
loop_
_entity_poly.entity_id
_entity_poly.type
_entity_poly.pdbx_seq_one_letter_code
_entity_poly.pdbx_strand_id
1 'polypeptide(L)'
;MAMLVFHLRAARRRAGTAAVAEALALLHDLEPSAPAGGPLADRGGVVWVELPGRHLAAATARLPRLGYSTAVDLLVADRAAGRGGRAPAVRWRRRAWRLERLYAEDAAGHRERAPDRRVFLLEAAGGPVRPVRGYRGGGDALARRGLPVCDARLLVNLVAPARPGLLLDPFAGVGGVALEARAAGWSAVTADLDPALRHGLGRLGAAHLVADARSLPLRSGCLDAVATEPPYDRAVGPLADRALAETHRLLRPGGAAAFMCATWQAAGLRATAAALGLRPVLDCPVDRKGLEVVALAWRRPPT
;
A
#
# COMPACT_ATOMS: atom_id res chain seq x y z
N MET A 1 19.66 16.54 -10.87
CA MET A 1 18.96 15.29 -10.51
C MET A 1 19.37 14.89 -9.12
N ALA A 2 18.43 14.45 -8.31
CA ALA A 2 18.68 13.85 -7.00
C ALA A 2 18.47 12.34 -7.11
N MET A 3 19.38 11.55 -6.54
CA MET A 3 19.28 10.10 -6.52
C MET A 3 18.87 9.65 -5.12
N LEU A 4 17.72 9.02 -5.01
CA LEU A 4 17.21 8.44 -3.78
C LEU A 4 17.47 6.93 -3.73
N VAL A 5 17.91 6.44 -2.57
CA VAL A 5 18.19 5.03 -2.29
C VAL A 5 17.24 4.55 -1.21
N PHE A 6 16.27 3.73 -1.60
CA PHE A 6 15.26 3.18 -0.71
C PHE A 6 15.73 1.83 -0.16
N HIS A 7 15.80 1.70 1.15
CA HIS A 7 16.17 0.46 1.82
C HIS A 7 14.93 -0.37 2.12
N LEU A 8 14.85 -1.55 1.50
CA LEU A 8 13.69 -2.41 1.63
C LEU A 8 13.55 -2.98 3.05
N ARG A 9 12.31 -3.10 3.49
CA ARG A 9 11.95 -3.81 4.73
C ARG A 9 12.41 -5.27 4.65
N ALA A 10 13.06 -5.77 5.69
CA ALA A 10 13.61 -7.13 5.71
C ALA A 10 12.57 -8.20 5.36
N ALA A 11 11.33 -8.05 5.85
CA ALA A 11 10.20 -8.95 5.55
C ALA A 11 9.65 -8.82 4.12
N ARG A 12 10.19 -7.89 3.29
CA ARG A 12 9.75 -7.61 1.91
C ARG A 12 10.91 -7.55 0.91
N ARG A 13 12.07 -8.08 1.27
CA ARG A 13 13.27 -8.06 0.39
C ARG A 13 13.05 -8.70 -0.98
N ARG A 14 12.17 -9.70 -1.07
CA ARG A 14 11.82 -10.36 -2.34
C ARG A 14 10.77 -9.62 -3.16
N ALA A 15 10.16 -8.58 -2.60
CA ALA A 15 9.13 -7.78 -3.27
C ALA A 15 9.70 -6.45 -3.83
N GLY A 16 10.90 -6.49 -4.41
CA GLY A 16 11.56 -5.31 -4.98
C GLY A 16 10.71 -4.60 -6.03
N THR A 17 10.04 -5.35 -6.91
CA THR A 17 9.12 -4.79 -7.93
C THR A 17 7.97 -4.00 -7.30
N ALA A 18 7.38 -4.52 -6.21
CA ALA A 18 6.33 -3.80 -5.49
C ALA A 18 6.85 -2.54 -4.81
N ALA A 19 8.06 -2.58 -4.24
CA ALA A 19 8.70 -1.41 -3.64
C ALA A 19 9.05 -0.33 -4.67
N VAL A 20 9.48 -0.72 -5.89
CA VAL A 20 9.67 0.20 -7.01
C VAL A 20 8.35 0.86 -7.39
N ALA A 21 7.31 0.05 -7.59
CA ALA A 21 5.99 0.56 -7.96
C ALA A 21 5.43 1.50 -6.89
N GLU A 22 5.62 1.18 -5.60
CA GLU A 22 5.25 2.04 -4.47
C GLU A 22 5.99 3.39 -4.52
N ALA A 23 7.31 3.37 -4.69
CA ALA A 23 8.12 4.58 -4.73
C ALA A 23 7.72 5.48 -5.92
N LEU A 24 7.55 4.89 -7.10
CA LEU A 24 7.12 5.61 -8.30
C LEU A 24 5.70 6.17 -8.16
N ALA A 25 4.76 5.39 -7.59
CA ALA A 25 3.40 5.84 -7.36
C ALA A 25 3.33 6.99 -6.32
N LEU A 26 4.10 6.88 -5.23
CA LEU A 26 4.15 7.91 -4.19
C LEU A 26 4.72 9.24 -4.69
N LEU A 27 5.63 9.18 -5.66
CA LEU A 27 6.35 10.33 -6.20
C LEU A 27 5.89 10.73 -7.61
N HIS A 28 4.81 10.14 -8.14
CA HIS A 28 4.44 10.19 -9.57
C HIS A 28 4.35 11.61 -10.17
N ASP A 29 3.90 12.60 -9.41
CA ASP A 29 3.80 14.01 -9.82
C ASP A 29 5.12 14.79 -9.66
N LEU A 30 6.17 14.15 -9.15
CA LEU A 30 7.51 14.72 -8.95
C LEU A 30 8.51 14.24 -10.03
N GLU A 31 8.01 13.70 -11.12
CA GLU A 31 8.80 13.23 -12.26
C GLU A 31 9.87 12.18 -11.88
N PRO A 32 9.52 11.11 -11.11
CA PRO A 32 10.49 10.09 -10.76
C PRO A 32 10.86 9.25 -11.99
N SER A 33 12.10 8.85 -12.07
CA SER A 33 12.60 7.99 -13.16
C SER A 33 13.55 6.91 -12.63
N ALA A 34 13.73 5.88 -13.45
CA ALA A 34 14.80 4.93 -13.23
C ALA A 34 16.15 5.57 -13.50
N PRO A 35 17.18 5.25 -12.72
CA PRO A 35 18.54 5.69 -13.01
C PRO A 35 19.00 5.21 -14.38
N ALA A 36 19.53 6.12 -15.20
CA ALA A 36 20.03 5.77 -16.53
C ALA A 36 21.10 4.66 -16.44
N GLY A 37 20.77 3.46 -16.92
CA GLY A 37 21.68 2.31 -17.03
C GLY A 37 21.88 1.50 -15.75
N GLY A 38 20.97 1.57 -14.75
CA GLY A 38 21.00 0.74 -13.55
C GLY A 38 19.68 0.01 -13.30
N PRO A 39 19.67 -1.15 -12.64
CA PRO A 39 18.45 -1.80 -12.23
C PRO A 39 17.73 -0.96 -11.17
N LEU A 40 16.40 -0.83 -11.28
CA LEU A 40 15.56 -0.15 -10.31
C LEU A 40 15.58 -0.84 -8.92
N ALA A 41 15.90 -2.14 -8.88
CA ALA A 41 16.08 -2.91 -7.67
C ALA A 41 17.38 -3.70 -7.74
N ASP A 42 18.24 -3.54 -6.72
CA ASP A 42 19.43 -4.34 -6.55
C ASP A 42 19.11 -5.58 -5.68
N ARG A 43 19.88 -6.67 -5.89
CA ARG A 43 19.85 -7.88 -5.04
C ARG A 43 20.18 -7.60 -3.57
N GLY A 44 20.77 -6.44 -3.25
CA GLY A 44 21.11 -5.97 -1.90
C GLY A 44 19.92 -5.49 -1.06
N GLY A 45 18.69 -5.50 -1.56
CA GLY A 45 17.52 -5.03 -0.83
C GLY A 45 17.39 -3.50 -0.82
N VAL A 46 17.85 -2.84 -1.89
CA VAL A 46 17.68 -1.40 -2.12
C VAL A 46 17.02 -1.14 -3.48
N VAL A 47 16.30 -0.05 -3.56
CA VAL A 47 15.67 0.46 -4.78
C VAL A 47 16.21 1.87 -5.04
N TRP A 48 16.49 2.18 -6.28
CA TRP A 48 17.07 3.45 -6.71
C TRP A 48 16.04 4.23 -7.54
N VAL A 49 15.83 5.50 -7.20
CA VAL A 49 14.93 6.40 -7.93
C VAL A 49 15.62 7.74 -8.14
N GLU A 50 15.63 8.22 -9.37
CA GLU A 50 16.06 9.58 -9.72
C GLU A 50 14.85 10.52 -9.75
N LEU A 51 15.05 11.76 -9.28
CA LEU A 51 14.07 12.83 -9.46
C LEU A 51 14.77 14.19 -9.64
N PRO A 52 14.09 15.19 -10.24
CA PRO A 52 14.62 16.55 -10.30
C PRO A 52 14.88 17.11 -8.91
N GLY A 53 16.06 17.72 -8.68
CA GLY A 53 16.47 18.21 -7.36
C GLY A 53 15.50 19.24 -6.77
N ARG A 54 14.75 20.00 -7.60
CA ARG A 54 13.70 20.93 -7.18
C ARG A 54 12.56 20.24 -6.38
N HIS A 55 12.38 18.94 -6.57
CA HIS A 55 11.33 18.17 -5.92
C HIS A 55 11.78 17.44 -4.63
N LEU A 56 13.06 17.56 -4.25
CA LEU A 56 13.61 16.81 -3.12
C LEU A 56 12.86 17.05 -1.81
N ALA A 57 12.53 18.31 -1.49
CA ALA A 57 11.78 18.63 -0.26
C ALA A 57 10.38 18.03 -0.25
N ALA A 58 9.66 18.11 -1.38
CA ALA A 58 8.33 17.52 -1.55
C ALA A 58 8.37 15.98 -1.47
N ALA A 59 9.39 15.36 -2.06
CA ALA A 59 9.61 13.92 -1.95
C ALA A 59 9.86 13.52 -0.49
N THR A 60 10.78 14.20 0.21
CA THR A 60 11.13 13.90 1.59
C THR A 60 9.91 13.94 2.52
N ALA A 61 9.01 14.89 2.34
CA ALA A 61 7.76 14.98 3.12
C ALA A 61 6.81 13.77 2.94
N ARG A 62 6.95 13.02 1.84
CA ARG A 62 6.13 11.84 1.54
C ARG A 62 6.73 10.53 2.04
N LEU A 63 8.05 10.46 2.29
CA LEU A 63 8.76 9.23 2.67
C LEU A 63 8.16 8.50 3.88
N PRO A 64 7.60 9.17 4.91
CA PRO A 64 6.95 8.49 6.03
C PRO A 64 5.73 7.62 5.66
N ARG A 65 5.19 7.78 4.44
CA ARG A 65 4.06 6.98 3.93
C ARG A 65 4.48 5.64 3.33
N LEU A 66 5.78 5.40 3.14
CA LEU A 66 6.29 4.15 2.57
C LEU A 66 5.92 2.94 3.44
N GLY A 67 5.49 1.86 2.78
CA GLY A 67 5.20 0.58 3.40
C GLY A 67 6.36 -0.40 3.28
N TYR A 68 6.96 -0.49 2.10
CA TYR A 68 7.97 -1.51 1.79
C TYR A 68 9.40 -1.04 2.01
N SER A 69 9.63 0.24 2.25
CA SER A 69 10.95 0.77 2.62
C SER A 69 10.97 1.27 4.06
N THR A 70 12.07 1.03 4.77
CA THR A 70 12.27 1.45 6.16
C THR A 70 13.17 2.66 6.28
N ALA A 71 13.92 2.98 5.24
CA ALA A 71 14.79 4.14 5.19
C ALA A 71 14.99 4.61 3.76
N VAL A 72 15.31 5.88 3.59
CA VAL A 72 15.67 6.47 2.31
C VAL A 72 16.87 7.38 2.51
N ASP A 73 17.90 7.19 1.69
CA ASP A 73 19.09 8.02 1.65
C ASP A 73 19.15 8.83 0.36
N LEU A 74 19.74 10.00 0.42
CA LEU A 74 20.15 10.80 -0.71
C LEU A 74 21.60 10.45 -1.09
N LEU A 75 21.85 10.18 -2.36
CA LEU A 75 23.19 9.99 -2.88
C LEU A 75 23.84 11.36 -3.15
N VAL A 76 24.84 11.70 -2.38
CA VAL A 76 25.60 12.96 -2.52
C VAL A 76 26.97 12.66 -3.09
N ALA A 77 27.38 13.39 -4.14
CA ALA A 77 28.70 13.25 -4.72
C ALA A 77 29.79 13.54 -3.66
N ASP A 78 30.63 12.57 -3.38
CA ASP A 78 31.73 12.78 -2.46
C ASP A 78 32.87 13.54 -3.17
N ARG A 79 32.96 14.85 -2.89
CA ARG A 79 34.07 15.69 -3.33
C ARG A 79 35.34 15.46 -2.52
N ALA A 80 35.26 14.69 -1.43
CA ALA A 80 36.34 14.53 -0.44
C ALA A 80 36.74 13.05 -0.20
N ALA A 81 36.68 12.19 -1.21
CA ALA A 81 37.12 10.78 -1.07
C ALA A 81 38.64 10.66 -0.78
N GLY A 82 39.22 11.59 -0.05
CA GLY A 82 40.64 11.68 0.23
C GLY A 82 41.05 11.75 1.70
N ARG A 83 40.19 12.07 2.65
CA ARG A 83 40.63 12.20 4.07
C ARG A 83 39.53 11.89 5.07
N GLY A 84 39.60 10.70 5.65
CA GLY A 84 39.27 10.44 7.06
C GLY A 84 37.84 10.68 7.54
N GLY A 85 36.84 9.95 7.06
CA GLY A 85 35.52 9.91 7.70
C GLY A 85 34.79 8.61 7.37
N ARG A 86 34.34 7.88 8.42
CA ARG A 86 33.57 6.62 8.32
C ARG A 86 32.11 6.90 7.91
N ALA A 87 31.86 7.30 6.68
CA ALA A 87 30.52 7.20 6.10
C ALA A 87 30.49 6.01 5.14
N PRO A 88 29.41 5.21 5.05
CA PRO A 88 29.34 4.11 4.10
C PRO A 88 29.41 4.69 2.67
N ALA A 89 30.55 4.48 2.00
CA ALA A 89 30.73 4.86 0.62
C ALA A 89 30.14 3.78 -0.28
N VAL A 90 29.15 4.14 -1.09
CA VAL A 90 28.63 3.28 -2.16
C VAL A 90 29.43 3.57 -3.42
N ARG A 91 29.98 2.53 -4.06
CA ARG A 91 30.59 2.68 -5.39
C ARG A 91 29.54 2.51 -6.47
N TRP A 92 29.23 3.61 -7.16
CA TRP A 92 28.33 3.60 -8.32
C TRP A 92 28.98 4.35 -9.49
N ARG A 93 28.94 3.79 -10.68
CA ARG A 93 29.61 4.34 -11.89
C ARG A 93 31.06 4.74 -11.66
N ARG A 94 31.86 3.91 -10.93
CA ARG A 94 33.28 4.13 -10.62
C ARG A 94 33.58 5.34 -9.73
N ARG A 95 32.58 6.01 -9.16
CA ARG A 95 32.76 7.11 -8.21
C ARG A 95 32.33 6.68 -6.81
N ALA A 96 32.99 7.25 -5.81
CA ALA A 96 32.58 7.12 -4.41
C ALA A 96 31.47 8.14 -4.13
N TRP A 97 30.45 7.71 -3.41
CA TRP A 97 29.32 8.53 -3.04
C TRP A 97 29.06 8.40 -1.56
N ARG A 98 28.65 9.50 -0.93
CA ARG A 98 28.18 9.53 0.45
C ARG A 98 26.66 9.38 0.43
N LEU A 99 26.14 8.60 1.37
CA LEU A 99 24.71 8.49 1.64
C LEU A 99 24.34 9.45 2.76
N GLU A 100 23.38 10.30 2.55
CA GLU A 100 22.80 11.20 3.53
C GLU A 100 21.40 10.75 3.85
N ARG A 101 21.11 10.43 5.12
CA ARG A 101 19.82 9.91 5.56
C ARG A 101 18.76 11.00 5.47
N LEU A 102 17.75 10.80 4.59
CA LEU A 102 16.57 11.64 4.49
C LEU A 102 15.41 11.15 5.36
N TYR A 103 15.28 9.83 5.47
CA TYR A 103 14.22 9.20 6.22
C TYR A 103 14.68 7.87 6.81
N ALA A 104 14.32 7.63 8.06
CA ALA A 104 14.34 6.32 8.67
C ALA A 104 13.05 6.12 9.46
N GLU A 105 12.45 4.95 9.30
CA GLU A 105 11.30 4.57 10.10
C GLU A 105 11.75 4.39 11.55
N ASP A 106 11.16 5.16 12.45
CA ASP A 106 11.33 4.97 13.87
C ASP A 106 10.57 3.72 14.31
N ALA A 107 11.27 2.73 14.85
CA ALA A 107 10.67 1.50 15.34
C ALA A 107 9.71 1.76 16.53
N ALA A 108 9.95 2.78 17.34
CA ALA A 108 9.04 3.25 18.38
C ALA A 108 7.85 3.99 17.77
N GLY A 109 8.09 4.95 16.87
CA GLY A 109 7.06 5.74 16.21
C GLY A 109 6.10 4.92 15.34
N HIS A 110 6.52 3.76 14.82
CA HIS A 110 5.62 2.83 14.15
C HIS A 110 4.62 2.18 15.12
N ARG A 111 5.01 2.00 16.37
CA ARG A 111 4.16 1.45 17.45
C ARG A 111 3.28 2.52 18.08
N GLU A 112 3.76 3.76 18.18
CA GLU A 112 3.10 4.85 18.91
C GLU A 112 2.13 5.67 18.04
N ARG A 113 2.38 5.81 16.74
CA ARG A 113 1.55 6.62 15.83
C ARG A 113 0.12 6.13 15.65
N ALA A 114 -0.24 4.98 16.17
CA ALA A 114 -1.62 4.50 16.21
C ALA A 114 -1.84 3.55 17.40
N PRO A 115 -1.87 4.06 18.63
CA PRO A 115 -2.25 3.25 19.79
C PRO A 115 -3.61 2.57 19.58
N ASP A 116 -4.55 3.25 18.91
CA ASP A 116 -5.89 2.75 18.58
C ASP A 116 -5.92 1.66 17.51
N ARG A 117 -4.85 1.49 16.73
CA ARG A 117 -4.73 0.41 15.75
C ARG A 117 -4.65 -0.98 16.38
N ARG A 118 -4.34 -1.07 17.66
CA ARG A 118 -4.21 -2.34 18.40
C ARG A 118 -5.51 -2.81 19.01
N VAL A 119 -6.48 -1.92 19.16
CA VAL A 119 -7.76 -2.21 19.78
C VAL A 119 -8.87 -1.83 18.82
N PHE A 120 -9.51 -2.85 18.30
CA PHE A 120 -10.72 -2.71 17.50
C PHE A 120 -11.93 -3.05 18.36
N LEU A 121 -13.01 -2.31 18.22
CA LEU A 121 -14.24 -2.58 18.95
C LEU A 121 -15.15 -3.47 18.13
N LEU A 122 -15.36 -4.69 18.60
CA LEU A 122 -16.23 -5.66 17.99
C LEU A 122 -17.56 -5.71 18.73
N GLU A 123 -18.66 -5.65 17.97
CA GLU A 123 -19.99 -5.89 18.45
C GLU A 123 -20.36 -7.37 18.25
N ALA A 124 -20.45 -8.14 19.31
CA ALA A 124 -20.96 -9.51 19.21
C ALA A 124 -22.46 -9.48 18.90
N ALA A 125 -22.95 -10.40 18.05
CA ALA A 125 -24.37 -10.50 17.72
C ALA A 125 -25.22 -10.60 19.01
N GLY A 126 -25.99 -9.55 19.27
CA GLY A 126 -26.86 -9.48 20.48
C GLY A 126 -26.11 -9.31 21.81
N GLY A 127 -24.80 -9.00 21.77
CA GLY A 127 -23.98 -8.89 22.97
C GLY A 127 -23.24 -7.53 23.09
N PRO A 128 -22.47 -7.36 24.18
CA PRO A 128 -21.78 -6.11 24.43
C PRO A 128 -20.64 -5.91 23.43
N VAL A 129 -20.37 -4.65 23.11
CA VAL A 129 -19.18 -4.25 22.37
C VAL A 129 -17.93 -4.61 23.19
N ARG A 130 -17.00 -5.36 22.60
CA ARG A 130 -15.75 -5.77 23.24
C ARG A 130 -14.55 -5.24 22.50
N PRO A 131 -13.50 -4.78 23.23
CA PRO A 131 -12.22 -4.47 22.63
C PRO A 131 -11.52 -5.77 22.20
N VAL A 132 -11.10 -5.84 20.94
CA VAL A 132 -10.30 -6.95 20.40
C VAL A 132 -9.03 -6.38 19.78
N ARG A 133 -7.93 -7.13 19.82
CA ARG A 133 -6.71 -6.71 19.15
C ARG A 133 -6.90 -6.83 17.65
N GLY A 134 -7.12 -5.69 16.99
CA GLY A 134 -7.36 -5.59 15.55
C GLY A 134 -6.15 -5.90 14.69
N TYR A 135 -4.99 -6.13 15.29
CA TYR A 135 -3.75 -6.36 14.56
C TYR A 135 -2.98 -7.55 15.14
N ARG A 136 -2.60 -8.48 14.25
CA ARG A 136 -1.77 -9.69 14.48
C ARG A 136 -1.17 -9.80 15.89
N GLY A 137 -1.81 -10.45 16.79
CA GLY A 137 -1.27 -10.72 18.11
C GLY A 137 -2.13 -11.68 18.87
N GLY A 138 -1.72 -12.95 18.86
CA GLY A 138 -2.08 -13.92 19.87
C GLY A 138 -3.49 -14.51 19.79
N GLY A 139 -3.65 -15.53 18.95
CA GLY A 139 -4.66 -16.56 19.16
C GLY A 139 -6.13 -16.20 18.90
N ASP A 140 -6.48 -14.95 18.77
CA ASP A 140 -7.86 -14.51 18.54
C ASP A 140 -8.22 -14.64 17.06
N ALA A 141 -9.33 -15.28 16.74
CA ALA A 141 -9.79 -15.45 15.34
C ALA A 141 -9.95 -14.10 14.62
N LEU A 142 -10.18 -13.02 15.35
CA LEU A 142 -10.31 -11.65 14.85
C LEU A 142 -8.95 -10.97 14.57
N ALA A 143 -7.89 -11.34 15.27
CA ALA A 143 -6.53 -10.81 15.00
C ALA A 143 -6.01 -11.20 13.60
N ARG A 144 -6.61 -12.21 12.96
CA ARG A 144 -6.30 -12.64 11.59
C ARG A 144 -6.95 -11.79 10.49
N ARG A 145 -7.89 -10.90 10.83
CA ARG A 145 -8.63 -10.07 9.87
C ARG A 145 -7.92 -8.76 9.50
N GLY A 146 -6.77 -8.48 10.07
CA GLY A 146 -6.01 -7.25 9.82
C GLY A 146 -4.91 -7.42 8.78
N LEU A 147 -4.93 -6.61 7.73
CA LEU A 147 -3.82 -6.46 6.80
C LEU A 147 -2.60 -5.85 7.50
N PRO A 148 -1.35 -6.34 7.28
CA PRO A 148 -0.15 -5.68 7.78
C PRO A 148 -0.07 -4.22 7.34
N VAL A 149 0.35 -3.32 8.24
CA VAL A 149 0.45 -1.87 7.95
C VAL A 149 1.26 -1.59 6.67
N CYS A 150 2.39 -2.29 6.50
CA CYS A 150 3.21 -2.10 5.29
C CYS A 150 2.46 -2.49 4.00
N ASP A 151 1.63 -3.53 4.05
CA ASP A 151 0.85 -3.97 2.89
C ASP A 151 -0.33 -3.01 2.64
N ALA A 152 -0.99 -2.53 3.69
CA ALA A 152 -2.03 -1.51 3.57
C ALA A 152 -1.48 -0.20 2.97
N ARG A 153 -0.29 0.25 3.40
CA ARG A 153 0.40 1.41 2.81
C ARG A 153 0.73 1.20 1.35
N LEU A 154 1.27 0.03 0.99
CA LEU A 154 1.52 -0.31 -0.41
C LEU A 154 0.26 -0.12 -1.24
N LEU A 155 -0.86 -0.75 -0.86
CA LEU A 155 -2.10 -0.67 -1.61
C LEU A 155 -2.60 0.77 -1.76
N VAL A 156 -2.58 1.55 -0.69
CA VAL A 156 -2.99 2.97 -0.69
C VAL A 156 -2.06 3.82 -1.58
N ASN A 157 -0.75 3.57 -1.55
CA ASN A 157 0.21 4.29 -2.38
C ASN A 157 0.06 3.95 -3.87
N LEU A 158 -0.20 2.67 -4.21
CA LEU A 158 -0.39 2.23 -5.60
C LEU A 158 -1.60 2.90 -6.30
N VAL A 159 -2.62 3.28 -5.53
CA VAL A 159 -3.81 3.96 -6.07
C VAL A 159 -3.74 5.48 -5.95
N ALA A 160 -2.67 6.03 -5.39
CA ALA A 160 -2.57 7.46 -5.12
C ALA A 160 -2.61 8.29 -6.41
N PRO A 161 -3.55 9.23 -6.54
CA PRO A 161 -3.50 10.33 -7.50
C PRO A 161 -2.71 11.50 -6.92
N ALA A 162 -2.47 12.54 -7.72
CA ALA A 162 -1.86 13.79 -7.25
C ALA A 162 -2.63 14.44 -6.09
N ARG A 163 -3.96 14.29 -6.06
CA ARG A 163 -4.84 14.77 -4.99
C ARG A 163 -5.71 13.64 -4.49
N PRO A 164 -5.62 13.26 -3.21
CA PRO A 164 -6.52 12.28 -2.62
C PRO A 164 -7.98 12.72 -2.72
N GLY A 165 -8.84 11.76 -3.05
CA GLY A 165 -10.29 11.92 -3.15
C GLY A 165 -11.01 10.89 -2.29
N LEU A 166 -11.97 10.16 -2.88
CA LEU A 166 -12.77 9.14 -2.20
C LEU A 166 -12.20 7.74 -2.49
N LEU A 167 -11.75 7.06 -1.44
CA LEU A 167 -11.23 5.68 -1.48
C LEU A 167 -12.18 4.73 -0.76
N LEU A 168 -12.45 3.58 -1.36
CA LEU A 168 -13.23 2.49 -0.75
C LEU A 168 -12.34 1.30 -0.43
N ASP A 169 -12.56 0.70 0.74
CA ASP A 169 -12.16 -0.66 1.08
C ASP A 169 -13.41 -1.55 1.22
N PRO A 170 -13.72 -2.39 0.22
CA PRO A 170 -14.94 -3.22 0.22
C PRO A 170 -14.82 -4.52 1.05
N PHE A 171 -13.65 -4.83 1.60
CA PHE A 171 -13.41 -5.94 2.53
C PHE A 171 -12.67 -5.43 3.77
N ALA A 172 -13.28 -4.45 4.43
CA ALA A 172 -12.58 -3.59 5.37
C ALA A 172 -12.04 -4.32 6.62
N GLY A 173 -12.63 -5.43 7.03
CA GLY A 173 -12.21 -6.15 8.22
C GLY A 173 -12.10 -5.21 9.42
N VAL A 174 -10.90 -5.08 9.99
CA VAL A 174 -10.63 -4.15 11.11
C VAL A 174 -10.12 -2.78 10.68
N GLY A 175 -10.29 -2.42 9.39
CA GLY A 175 -10.07 -1.07 8.89
C GLY A 175 -8.60 -0.69 8.63
N GLY A 176 -7.72 -1.66 8.43
CA GLY A 176 -6.29 -1.39 8.21
C GLY A 176 -6.01 -0.47 7.01
N VAL A 177 -6.64 -0.73 5.87
CA VAL A 177 -6.53 0.11 4.66
C VAL A 177 -7.15 1.49 4.90
N ALA A 178 -8.33 1.56 5.51
CA ALA A 178 -9.00 2.83 5.78
C ALA A 178 -8.17 3.76 6.67
N LEU A 179 -7.47 3.21 7.68
CA LEU A 179 -6.57 3.97 8.54
C LEU A 179 -5.39 4.55 7.74
N GLU A 180 -4.74 3.76 6.89
CA GLU A 180 -3.62 4.24 6.08
C GLU A 180 -4.11 5.23 5.00
N ALA A 181 -5.28 4.99 4.40
CA ALA A 181 -5.89 5.92 3.45
C ALA A 181 -6.13 7.30 4.09
N ARG A 182 -6.74 7.34 5.27
CA ARG A 182 -6.95 8.60 6.01
C ARG A 182 -5.64 9.30 6.37
N ALA A 183 -4.64 8.55 6.86
CA ALA A 183 -3.31 9.09 7.13
C ALA A 183 -2.63 9.67 5.88
N ALA A 184 -3.03 9.19 4.69
CA ALA A 184 -2.58 9.68 3.40
C ALA A 184 -3.46 10.81 2.82
N GLY A 185 -4.48 11.29 3.57
CA GLY A 185 -5.33 12.41 3.19
C GLY A 185 -6.57 12.01 2.37
N TRP A 186 -6.90 10.72 2.23
CA TRP A 186 -8.12 10.27 1.56
C TRP A 186 -9.37 10.44 2.42
N SER A 187 -10.49 10.72 1.78
CA SER A 187 -11.80 10.43 2.36
C SER A 187 -12.05 8.93 2.19
N ALA A 188 -12.07 8.19 3.31
CA ALA A 188 -12.21 6.73 3.27
C ALA A 188 -13.66 6.30 3.48
N VAL A 189 -14.12 5.36 2.66
CA VAL A 189 -15.35 4.57 2.83
C VAL A 189 -14.96 3.13 3.05
N THR A 190 -15.65 2.45 3.96
CA THR A 190 -15.44 1.03 4.23
C THR A 190 -16.72 0.26 3.98
N ALA A 191 -16.60 -0.96 3.45
CA ALA A 191 -17.69 -1.92 3.44
C ALA A 191 -17.20 -3.26 3.97
N ASP A 192 -18.07 -3.97 4.66
CA ASP A 192 -17.86 -5.36 5.07
C ASP A 192 -19.22 -6.05 5.22
N LEU A 193 -19.25 -7.35 4.94
CA LEU A 193 -20.48 -8.12 5.07
C LEU A 193 -20.80 -8.44 6.53
N ASP A 194 -19.80 -8.44 7.41
CA ASP A 194 -19.92 -8.76 8.82
C ASP A 194 -20.42 -7.55 9.64
N PRO A 195 -21.71 -7.54 10.08
CA PRO A 195 -22.27 -6.42 10.83
C PRO A 195 -21.60 -6.21 12.19
N ALA A 196 -20.90 -7.19 12.73
CA ALA A 196 -20.18 -7.07 14.00
C ALA A 196 -19.02 -6.05 13.93
N LEU A 197 -18.55 -5.73 12.73
CA LEU A 197 -17.46 -4.77 12.51
C LEU A 197 -17.91 -3.31 12.48
N ARG A 198 -19.23 -3.07 12.32
CA ARG A 198 -19.79 -1.72 12.09
C ARG A 198 -19.40 -0.69 13.15
N HIS A 199 -19.39 -1.10 14.43
CA HIS A 199 -19.08 -0.18 15.52
C HIS A 199 -17.61 0.26 15.51
N GLY A 200 -16.69 -0.69 15.31
CA GLY A 200 -15.26 -0.40 15.22
C GLY A 200 -14.92 0.43 14.00
N LEU A 201 -15.46 0.08 12.82
CA LEU A 201 -15.24 0.81 11.58
C LEU A 201 -15.83 2.23 11.63
N GLY A 202 -17.02 2.42 12.22
CA GLY A 202 -17.61 3.75 12.43
C GLY A 202 -16.76 4.65 13.32
N ARG A 203 -16.06 4.11 14.30
CA ARG A 203 -15.13 4.88 15.15
C ARG A 203 -13.82 5.27 14.47
N LEU A 204 -13.46 4.65 13.36
CA LEU A 204 -12.31 5.10 12.57
C LEU A 204 -12.56 6.44 11.85
N GLY A 205 -13.79 6.99 11.96
CA GLY A 205 -14.19 8.23 11.30
C GLY A 205 -14.29 8.10 9.78
N ALA A 206 -14.44 6.85 9.27
CA ALA A 206 -14.78 6.54 7.89
C ALA A 206 -16.28 6.25 7.80
N ALA A 207 -16.93 6.59 6.68
CA ALA A 207 -18.27 6.10 6.39
C ALA A 207 -18.21 4.58 6.23
N HIS A 208 -19.11 3.85 6.92
CA HIS A 208 -19.14 2.39 6.87
C HIS A 208 -20.48 1.86 6.34
N LEU A 209 -20.41 0.87 5.48
CA LEU A 209 -21.54 0.13 4.91
C LEU A 209 -21.47 -1.33 5.35
N VAL A 210 -22.55 -1.87 5.90
CA VAL A 210 -22.72 -3.32 6.02
C VAL A 210 -23.30 -3.80 4.70
N ALA A 211 -22.44 -4.31 3.80
CA ALA A 211 -22.83 -4.62 2.43
C ALA A 211 -21.92 -5.67 1.80
N ASP A 212 -22.46 -6.32 0.76
CA ASP A 212 -21.72 -7.28 -0.05
C ASP A 212 -20.84 -6.53 -1.08
N ALA A 213 -19.54 -6.83 -1.10
CA ALA A 213 -18.58 -6.24 -2.03
C ALA A 213 -18.91 -6.49 -3.51
N ARG A 214 -19.78 -7.46 -3.81
CA ARG A 214 -20.24 -7.78 -5.17
C ARG A 214 -21.37 -6.86 -5.66
N SER A 215 -22.01 -6.11 -4.75
CA SER A 215 -23.15 -5.23 -5.09
C SER A 215 -23.28 -4.17 -3.99
N LEU A 216 -22.58 -3.08 -4.16
CA LEU A 216 -22.52 -1.99 -3.19
C LEU A 216 -23.58 -0.91 -3.47
N PRO A 217 -24.24 -0.35 -2.45
CA PRO A 217 -25.27 0.68 -2.63
C PRO A 217 -24.64 2.05 -2.93
N LEU A 218 -23.76 2.10 -3.92
CA LEU A 218 -23.04 3.28 -4.35
C LEU A 218 -23.30 3.54 -5.85
N ARG A 219 -23.29 4.81 -6.23
CA ARG A 219 -23.47 5.21 -7.64
C ARG A 219 -22.24 4.82 -8.47
N SER A 220 -22.48 4.48 -9.74
CA SER A 220 -21.41 4.25 -10.71
C SER A 220 -20.54 5.50 -10.85
N GLY A 221 -19.22 5.32 -11.00
CA GLY A 221 -18.27 6.38 -11.25
C GLY A 221 -18.08 7.36 -10.08
N CYS A 222 -18.42 6.98 -8.84
CA CYS A 222 -18.32 7.87 -7.68
C CYS A 222 -16.99 7.80 -6.92
N LEU A 223 -16.13 6.81 -7.20
CA LEU A 223 -14.89 6.59 -6.48
C LEU A 223 -13.66 6.99 -7.29
N ASP A 224 -12.68 7.54 -6.60
CA ASP A 224 -11.35 7.81 -7.12
C ASP A 224 -10.45 6.56 -7.05
N ALA A 225 -10.62 5.77 -6.00
CA ALA A 225 -9.79 4.60 -5.76
C ALA A 225 -10.51 3.50 -4.98
N VAL A 226 -10.01 2.27 -5.17
CA VAL A 226 -10.31 1.10 -4.33
C VAL A 226 -8.99 0.45 -3.93
N ALA A 227 -8.80 0.19 -2.64
CA ALA A 227 -7.65 -0.54 -2.11
C ALA A 227 -8.14 -1.57 -1.09
N THR A 228 -7.78 -2.85 -1.27
CA THR A 228 -8.42 -3.91 -0.48
C THR A 228 -7.67 -5.25 -0.46
N GLU A 229 -8.02 -6.10 0.49
CA GLU A 229 -7.60 -7.49 0.61
C GLU A 229 -8.85 -8.39 0.72
N PRO A 230 -9.32 -9.04 -0.36
CA PRO A 230 -10.43 -9.97 -0.28
C PRO A 230 -10.05 -11.20 0.55
N PRO A 231 -11.04 -11.92 1.14
CA PRO A 231 -10.79 -13.13 1.91
C PRO A 231 -10.16 -14.23 1.05
N TYR A 232 -9.26 -15.02 1.66
CA TYR A 232 -8.51 -16.08 0.97
C TYR A 232 -9.18 -17.46 1.03
N ASP A 233 -10.38 -17.54 1.59
CA ASP A 233 -11.13 -18.79 1.66
C ASP A 233 -11.58 -19.23 0.27
N ARG A 234 -11.24 -20.47 -0.12
CA ARG A 234 -11.68 -21.05 -1.39
C ARG A 234 -13.20 -21.29 -1.46
N ALA A 235 -13.85 -21.42 -0.30
CA ALA A 235 -15.30 -21.60 -0.22
C ALA A 235 -16.10 -20.41 -0.76
N VAL A 236 -15.51 -19.22 -0.79
CA VAL A 236 -16.20 -18.02 -1.33
C VAL A 236 -16.17 -17.94 -2.87
N GLY A 237 -15.52 -18.88 -3.55
CA GLY A 237 -15.48 -18.98 -5.01
C GLY A 237 -14.95 -17.70 -5.68
N PRO A 238 -15.62 -17.21 -6.75
CA PRO A 238 -15.19 -16.06 -7.53
C PRO A 238 -15.55 -14.71 -6.87
N LEU A 239 -15.56 -14.62 -5.54
CA LEU A 239 -15.93 -13.40 -4.82
C LEU A 239 -15.03 -12.21 -5.23
N ALA A 240 -13.72 -12.43 -5.29
CA ALA A 240 -12.77 -11.39 -5.65
C ALA A 240 -12.98 -10.85 -7.07
N ASP A 241 -13.27 -11.73 -8.03
CA ASP A 241 -13.53 -11.37 -9.43
C ASP A 241 -14.80 -10.51 -9.57
N ARG A 242 -15.87 -10.92 -8.89
CA ARG A 242 -17.13 -10.15 -8.86
C ARG A 242 -16.96 -8.81 -8.15
N ALA A 243 -16.19 -8.76 -7.07
CA ALA A 243 -15.88 -7.53 -6.38
C ALA A 243 -15.01 -6.59 -7.25
N LEU A 244 -14.13 -7.12 -8.10
CA LEU A 244 -13.39 -6.32 -9.06
C LEU A 244 -14.30 -5.75 -10.16
N ALA A 245 -15.28 -6.52 -10.63
CA ALA A 245 -16.28 -6.02 -11.58
C ALA A 245 -17.12 -4.88 -10.97
N GLU A 246 -17.55 -5.03 -9.72
CA GLU A 246 -18.24 -3.97 -8.99
C GLU A 246 -17.33 -2.75 -8.74
N THR A 247 -16.08 -2.99 -8.38
CA THR A 247 -15.04 -1.94 -8.26
C THR A 247 -14.93 -1.14 -9.56
N HIS A 248 -14.87 -1.83 -10.72
CA HIS A 248 -14.82 -1.15 -12.02
C HIS A 248 -16.05 -0.26 -12.26
N ARG A 249 -17.26 -0.75 -11.91
CA ARG A 249 -18.49 0.06 -12.01
C ARG A 249 -18.38 1.34 -11.18
N LEU A 250 -17.84 1.24 -9.96
CA LEU A 250 -17.77 2.33 -8.99
C LEU A 250 -16.65 3.34 -9.27
N LEU A 251 -15.54 2.90 -9.88
CA LEU A 251 -14.44 3.80 -10.21
C LEU A 251 -14.84 4.79 -11.28
N ARG A 252 -14.48 6.05 -11.13
CA ARG A 252 -14.54 7.03 -12.21
C ARG A 252 -13.49 6.73 -13.31
N PRO A 253 -13.64 7.25 -14.53
CA PRO A 253 -12.55 7.26 -15.51
C PRO A 253 -11.26 7.85 -14.91
N GLY A 254 -10.12 7.20 -15.15
CA GLY A 254 -8.85 7.56 -14.54
C GLY A 254 -8.63 7.07 -13.11
N GLY A 255 -9.66 6.51 -12.47
CA GLY A 255 -9.57 5.93 -11.13
C GLY A 255 -8.70 4.67 -11.07
N ALA A 256 -8.32 4.23 -9.87
CA ALA A 256 -7.39 3.13 -9.67
C ALA A 256 -7.90 2.09 -8.67
N ALA A 257 -7.51 0.84 -8.87
CA ALA A 257 -7.75 -0.26 -7.93
C ALA A 257 -6.44 -0.97 -7.56
N ALA A 258 -6.30 -1.37 -6.30
CA ALA A 258 -5.21 -2.21 -5.81
C ALA A 258 -5.76 -3.31 -4.89
N PHE A 259 -5.40 -4.55 -5.20
CA PHE A 259 -5.83 -5.75 -4.48
C PHE A 259 -4.62 -6.52 -3.98
N MET A 260 -4.65 -6.94 -2.72
CA MET A 260 -3.75 -7.97 -2.20
C MET A 260 -4.55 -9.28 -2.14
N CYS A 261 -4.22 -10.25 -2.98
CA CYS A 261 -5.00 -11.48 -3.11
C CYS A 261 -4.16 -12.74 -2.90
N ALA A 262 -4.80 -13.87 -2.61
CA ALA A 262 -4.13 -15.16 -2.63
C ALA A 262 -3.68 -15.53 -4.07
N THR A 263 -2.60 -16.29 -4.19
CA THR A 263 -2.07 -16.72 -5.50
C THR A 263 -3.12 -17.39 -6.39
N TRP A 264 -4.01 -18.18 -5.81
CA TRP A 264 -5.06 -18.86 -6.57
C TRP A 264 -6.17 -17.92 -7.10
N GLN A 265 -6.37 -16.73 -6.49
CA GLN A 265 -7.33 -15.70 -6.95
C GLN A 265 -6.76 -14.85 -8.10
N ALA A 266 -5.44 -14.78 -8.20
CA ALA A 266 -4.78 -13.85 -9.10
C ALA A 266 -5.11 -14.08 -10.58
N ALA A 267 -5.26 -15.32 -11.00
CA ALA A 267 -5.61 -15.65 -12.40
C ALA A 267 -7.00 -15.12 -12.79
N GLY A 268 -8.00 -15.33 -11.95
CA GLY A 268 -9.35 -14.81 -12.15
C GLY A 268 -9.39 -13.28 -12.16
N LEU A 269 -8.72 -12.65 -11.21
CA LEU A 269 -8.63 -11.18 -11.14
C LEU A 269 -7.96 -10.58 -12.39
N ARG A 270 -6.89 -11.20 -12.92
CA ARG A 270 -6.24 -10.75 -14.17
C ARG A 270 -7.19 -10.87 -15.37
N ALA A 271 -7.88 -12.00 -15.49
CA ALA A 271 -8.83 -12.23 -16.57
C ALA A 271 -9.99 -11.23 -16.51
N THR A 272 -10.55 -11.01 -15.32
CA THR A 272 -11.62 -10.03 -15.08
C THR A 272 -11.14 -8.61 -15.40
N ALA A 273 -9.97 -8.22 -14.94
CA ALA A 273 -9.40 -6.89 -15.22
C ALA A 273 -9.21 -6.66 -16.72
N ALA A 274 -8.69 -7.65 -17.44
CA ALA A 274 -8.51 -7.60 -18.90
C ALA A 274 -9.85 -7.47 -19.63
N ALA A 275 -10.86 -8.25 -19.26
CA ALA A 275 -12.20 -8.17 -19.83
C ALA A 275 -12.89 -6.81 -19.61
N LEU A 276 -12.58 -6.14 -18.49
CA LEU A 276 -13.07 -4.80 -18.16
C LEU A 276 -12.22 -3.66 -18.76
N GLY A 277 -11.18 -3.96 -19.49
CA GLY A 277 -10.28 -2.96 -20.07
C GLY A 277 -9.44 -2.18 -19.05
N LEU A 278 -9.25 -2.71 -17.84
CA LEU A 278 -8.39 -2.12 -16.83
C LEU A 278 -6.92 -2.25 -17.25
N ARG A 279 -6.16 -1.15 -17.17
CA ARG A 279 -4.73 -1.14 -17.49
C ARG A 279 -3.91 -1.58 -16.29
N PRO A 280 -3.05 -2.61 -16.40
CA PRO A 280 -2.24 -3.06 -15.29
C PRO A 280 -1.18 -2.01 -14.91
N VAL A 281 -0.98 -1.83 -13.60
CA VAL A 281 0.04 -0.97 -12.99
C VAL A 281 1.07 -1.82 -12.26
N LEU A 282 0.61 -2.86 -11.53
CA LEU A 282 1.46 -3.78 -10.79
C LEU A 282 0.87 -5.19 -10.87
N ASP A 283 1.75 -6.16 -11.01
CA ASP A 283 1.49 -7.59 -10.83
C ASP A 283 2.74 -8.19 -10.18
N CYS A 284 2.71 -8.41 -8.87
CA CYS A 284 3.89 -8.79 -8.12
C CYS A 284 3.55 -9.79 -7.01
N PRO A 285 4.18 -10.98 -7.01
CA PRO A 285 4.10 -11.89 -5.87
C PRO A 285 4.79 -11.29 -4.65
N VAL A 286 4.19 -11.49 -3.49
CA VAL A 286 4.67 -10.99 -2.19
C VAL A 286 4.70 -12.14 -1.19
N ASP A 287 5.86 -12.44 -0.63
CA ASP A 287 6.00 -13.40 0.47
C ASP A 287 5.62 -12.72 1.79
N ARG A 288 4.60 -13.27 2.46
CA ARG A 288 4.13 -12.83 3.78
C ARG A 288 4.40 -13.90 4.83
N LYS A 289 5.70 -14.13 5.15
CA LYS A 289 6.12 -15.14 6.13
C LYS A 289 5.60 -16.55 5.81
N GLY A 290 5.83 -17.00 4.58
CA GLY A 290 5.41 -18.33 4.10
C GLY A 290 3.98 -18.39 3.53
N LEU A 291 3.23 -17.28 3.56
CA LEU A 291 2.01 -17.12 2.79
C LEU A 291 2.32 -16.31 1.53
N GLU A 292 2.27 -16.96 0.38
CA GLU A 292 2.40 -16.28 -0.90
C GLU A 292 1.09 -15.61 -1.29
N VAL A 293 1.16 -14.30 -1.48
CA VAL A 293 0.07 -13.48 -1.99
C VAL A 293 0.54 -12.71 -3.21
N VAL A 294 -0.39 -12.13 -3.94
CA VAL A 294 -0.09 -11.29 -5.11
C VAL A 294 -0.65 -9.88 -4.88
N ALA A 295 0.19 -8.87 -5.06
CA ALA A 295 -0.25 -7.48 -5.14
C ALA A 295 -0.55 -7.15 -6.60
N LEU A 296 -1.79 -6.80 -6.88
CA LEU A 296 -2.29 -6.43 -8.20
C LEU A 296 -2.80 -4.99 -8.15
N ALA A 297 -2.47 -4.19 -9.15
CA ALA A 297 -3.03 -2.85 -9.28
C ALA A 297 -3.34 -2.51 -10.73
N TRP A 298 -4.41 -1.73 -10.92
CA TRP A 298 -4.89 -1.31 -12.23
C TRP A 298 -5.36 0.14 -12.23
N ARG A 299 -5.43 0.71 -13.43
CA ARG A 299 -6.10 1.99 -13.70
C ARG A 299 -7.25 1.79 -14.66
N ARG A 300 -8.40 2.41 -14.34
CA ARG A 300 -9.48 2.58 -15.32
C ARG A 300 -9.03 3.63 -16.34
N PRO A 301 -9.05 3.34 -17.66
CA PRO A 301 -8.71 4.34 -18.66
C PRO A 301 -9.53 5.62 -18.50
N PRO A 302 -9.00 6.79 -18.79
CA PRO A 302 -9.83 7.98 -19.01
C PRO A 302 -10.73 7.74 -20.21
N THR A 303 -11.90 8.33 -20.21
CA THR A 303 -12.82 8.35 -21.37
C THR A 303 -12.29 9.26 -22.47
#